data_e077ab712c0a3ccf5d3a963548204dd8
#
_entry.id   e077ab712c0a3ccf5d3a963548204dd8
#
_cell.length_a   1.000
_cell.length_b   1.000
_cell.length_c   1.000
_cell.angle_alpha   90.00
_cell.angle_beta   90.00
_cell.angle_gamma   90.00
#
_symmetry.space_group_name_H-M   'P 1'
#
loop_
_entity.id
_entity.type
_entity.pdbx_description
1 polymer ?
#
loop_
_entity_poly.entity_id
_entity_poly.type
_entity_poly.pdbx_seq_one_letter_code
_entity_poly.pdbx_strand_id
1 'polypeptide(L)'
;MEEVKIGKVYRHFKGNYYFVEDIAYDSETQQRMVVYKPLYERADGRKIWVRAESMFLETIPERPDNITGQKYRFELVNEIEKNYIQ
;
A
#
# COMPACT_ATOMS: atom_id res chain seq x y z
N MET A 1 -2.60 -16.09 6.85
CA MET A 1 -2.54 -15.02 5.87
C MET A 1 -2.60 -13.69 6.58
N GLU A 2 -1.68 -12.80 6.25
CA GLU A 2 -1.65 -11.49 6.87
C GLU A 2 -2.79 -10.59 6.40
N GLU A 3 -3.25 -9.75 7.29
CA GLU A 3 -4.20 -8.70 6.95
C GLU A 3 -3.48 -7.36 6.94
N VAL A 4 -3.95 -6.47 6.07
CA VAL A 4 -3.42 -5.11 6.01
C VAL A 4 -3.81 -4.38 7.31
N LYS A 5 -2.87 -3.64 7.89
CA LYS A 5 -3.06 -2.95 9.16
C LYS A 5 -3.45 -1.49 8.95
N ILE A 6 -4.60 -1.12 9.52
CA ILE A 6 -5.10 0.25 9.49
C ILE A 6 -4.17 1.16 10.28
N GLY A 7 -3.96 2.37 9.78
CA GLY A 7 -3.14 3.38 10.46
C GLY A 7 -1.64 3.16 10.35
N LYS A 8 -1.22 2.33 9.42
CA LYS A 8 0.19 2.03 9.22
C LYS A 8 0.66 2.48 7.84
N VAL A 9 1.97 2.65 7.70
CA VAL A 9 2.60 3.05 6.44
C VAL A 9 3.11 1.81 5.73
N TYR A 10 2.86 1.75 4.42
CA TYR A 10 3.34 0.69 3.55
C TYR A 10 4.16 1.28 2.43
N ARG A 11 5.15 0.51 1.97
CA ARG A 11 6.00 0.90 0.85
C ARG A 11 5.63 0.09 -0.38
N HIS A 12 5.37 0.80 -1.47
CA HIS A 12 5.13 0.17 -2.77
C HIS A 12 6.47 -0.26 -3.39
N PHE A 13 6.45 -1.34 -4.16
CA PHE A 13 7.69 -1.86 -4.76
C PHE A 13 8.38 -0.88 -5.70
N LYS A 14 7.67 0.14 -6.17
CA LYS A 14 8.27 1.21 -6.98
C LYS A 14 8.89 2.32 -6.13
N GLY A 15 8.85 2.19 -4.82
CA GLY A 15 9.58 3.05 -3.89
C GLY A 15 8.77 4.05 -3.09
N ASN A 16 7.55 4.36 -3.50
CA ASN A 16 6.74 5.36 -2.81
C ASN A 16 6.03 4.80 -1.58
N TYR A 17 5.72 5.68 -0.65
CA TYR A 17 5.09 5.33 0.61
C TYR A 17 3.61 5.71 0.62
N TYR A 18 2.81 4.91 1.33
CA TYR A 18 1.36 5.08 1.40
C TYR A 18 0.89 4.82 2.83
N PHE A 19 -0.19 5.50 3.20
CA PHE A 19 -0.80 5.34 4.52
C PHE A 19 -2.14 4.65 4.37
N VAL A 20 -2.38 3.61 5.18
CA VAL A 20 -3.65 2.88 5.15
C VAL A 20 -4.65 3.59 6.05
N GLU A 21 -5.69 4.16 5.44
CA GLU A 21 -6.73 4.90 6.15
C GLU A 21 -7.75 3.97 6.78
N ASP A 22 -8.16 2.93 6.08
CA ASP A 22 -9.23 2.06 6.53
C ASP A 22 -9.30 0.80 5.69
N ILE A 23 -10.15 -0.13 6.14
CA ILE A 23 -10.56 -1.30 5.37
C ILE A 23 -12.03 -1.14 5.08
N ALA A 24 -12.40 -1.28 3.82
CA ALA A 24 -13.79 -1.24 3.38
C ALA A 24 -14.15 -2.60 2.78
N TYR A 25 -15.42 -2.80 2.49
CA TYR A 25 -15.90 -4.02 1.83
C TYR A 25 -16.65 -3.64 0.58
N ASP A 26 -16.36 -4.33 -0.51
CA ASP A 26 -17.12 -4.15 -1.74
C ASP A 26 -18.57 -4.58 -1.47
N SER A 27 -19.51 -3.69 -1.75
CA SER A 27 -20.91 -3.94 -1.40
C SER A 27 -21.53 -5.11 -2.17
N GLU A 28 -20.99 -5.43 -3.34
CA GLU A 28 -21.50 -6.52 -4.16
C GLU A 28 -20.78 -7.84 -3.89
N THR A 29 -19.47 -7.82 -3.83
CA THR A 29 -18.66 -9.03 -3.72
C THR A 29 -18.30 -9.38 -2.28
N GLN A 30 -18.44 -8.44 -1.35
CA GLN A 30 -18.00 -8.57 0.04
C GLN A 30 -16.49 -8.70 0.18
N GLN A 31 -15.75 -8.40 -0.88
CA GLN A 31 -14.30 -8.46 -0.87
C GLN A 31 -13.72 -7.34 0.02
N ARG A 32 -12.69 -7.66 0.79
CA ARG A 32 -11.98 -6.66 1.60
C ARG A 32 -11.18 -5.74 0.70
N MET A 33 -11.34 -4.44 0.90
CA MET A 33 -10.68 -3.39 0.12
C MET A 33 -9.84 -2.55 1.05
N VAL A 34 -8.62 -2.23 0.63
CA VAL A 34 -7.75 -1.32 1.37
C VAL A 34 -8.01 0.10 0.87
N VAL A 35 -8.32 1.00 1.80
CA VAL A 35 -8.46 2.43 1.53
C VAL A 35 -7.16 3.08 1.96
N TYR A 36 -6.44 3.68 1.03
CA TYR A 36 -5.10 4.19 1.32
C TYR A 36 -4.81 5.46 0.54
N LYS A 37 -3.79 6.20 1.00
CA LYS A 37 -3.42 7.45 0.34
C LYS A 37 -1.90 7.51 0.18
N PRO A 38 -1.42 8.18 -0.89
CA PRO A 38 0.01 8.41 -1.05
C PRO A 38 0.50 9.41 -0.02
N LEU A 39 1.75 9.24 0.42
CA LEU A 39 2.43 10.19 1.28
C LEU A 39 3.31 11.14 0.44
N TYR A 40 2.91 11.38 -0.78
CA TYR A 40 3.50 12.34 -1.69
C TYR A 40 2.38 13.04 -2.45
N GLU A 41 2.64 14.25 -2.95
CA GLU A 41 1.66 14.98 -3.74
C GLU A 41 1.61 14.46 -5.17
N ARG A 42 0.40 14.27 -5.67
CA ARG A 42 0.19 13.90 -7.07
C ARG A 42 -0.21 15.13 -7.87
N ALA A 43 0.32 15.22 -9.09
CA ALA A 43 0.01 16.33 -9.99
C ALA A 43 -1.48 16.38 -10.33
N ASP A 44 -2.18 15.25 -10.33
CA ASP A 44 -3.61 15.19 -10.65
C ASP A 44 -4.50 15.49 -9.43
N GLY A 45 -3.91 15.73 -8.26
CA GLY A 45 -4.66 16.08 -7.05
C GLY A 45 -5.40 14.92 -6.40
N ARG A 46 -5.28 13.71 -6.90
CA ARG A 46 -5.95 12.55 -6.30
C ARG A 46 -5.28 12.18 -4.99
N LYS A 47 -6.08 11.95 -3.96
CA LYS A 47 -5.58 11.78 -2.59
C LYS A 47 -5.87 10.44 -1.94
N ILE A 48 -6.94 9.76 -2.37
CA ILE A 48 -7.38 8.51 -1.75
C ILE A 48 -7.62 7.46 -2.82
N TRP A 49 -7.15 6.26 -2.55
CA TRP A 49 -7.25 5.13 -3.46
C TRP A 49 -7.88 3.94 -2.75
N VAL A 50 -8.43 3.04 -3.52
CA VAL A 50 -8.92 1.76 -3.02
C VAL A 50 -8.36 0.64 -3.89
N ARG A 51 -7.98 -0.47 -3.24
CA ARG A 51 -7.45 -1.65 -3.92
C ARG A 51 -7.88 -2.89 -3.14
N ALA A 52 -8.19 -3.97 -3.83
CA ALA A 52 -8.49 -5.23 -3.16
C ALA A 52 -7.31 -5.63 -2.27
N GLU A 53 -7.60 -6.09 -1.05
CA GLU A 53 -6.55 -6.49 -0.11
C GLU A 53 -5.66 -7.60 -0.69
N SER A 54 -6.27 -8.55 -1.41
CA SER A 54 -5.51 -9.61 -2.05
C SER A 54 -4.49 -9.11 -3.07
N MET A 55 -4.82 -8.02 -3.76
CA MET A 55 -3.89 -7.38 -4.70
C MET A 55 -2.85 -6.53 -3.96
N PHE A 56 -3.26 -5.90 -2.87
CA PHE A 56 -2.36 -5.08 -2.05
C PHE A 56 -1.22 -5.93 -1.49
N LEU A 57 -1.53 -7.17 -1.12
CA LEU A 57 -0.58 -8.11 -0.51
C LEU A 57 -0.02 -9.14 -1.49
N GLU A 58 -0.30 -9.02 -2.79
CA GLU A 58 0.18 -10.01 -3.73
C GLU A 58 1.70 -10.00 -3.89
N THR A 59 2.25 -11.15 -4.23
CA THR A 59 3.67 -11.26 -4.50
C THR A 59 3.99 -10.63 -5.85
N ILE A 60 5.16 -10.01 -5.93
CA ILE A 60 5.64 -9.37 -7.15
C ILE A 60 6.77 -10.21 -7.71
N PRO A 61 6.71 -10.61 -8.99
CA PRO A 61 7.84 -11.28 -9.62
C PRO A 61 9.01 -10.31 -9.78
N GLU A 62 10.20 -10.85 -9.93
CA GLU A 62 11.36 -10.03 -10.19
C GLU A 62 11.16 -9.26 -11.51
N ARG A 63 11.31 -7.95 -11.44
CA ARG A 63 11.08 -7.08 -12.58
C ARG A 63 11.91 -5.79 -12.42
N PRO A 64 12.26 -5.13 -13.56
CA PRO A 64 13.13 -3.95 -13.51
C PRO A 64 12.61 -2.79 -12.69
N ASP A 65 11.28 -2.61 -12.59
CA ASP A 65 10.70 -1.51 -11.84
C ASP A 65 10.49 -1.82 -10.35
N ASN A 66 10.88 -3.02 -9.90
CA ASN A 66 10.92 -3.34 -8.47
C ASN A 66 12.23 -2.83 -7.90
N ILE A 67 12.29 -1.53 -7.67
CA ILE A 67 13.54 -0.88 -7.24
C ILE A 67 13.87 -1.13 -5.78
N THR A 68 12.90 -1.59 -4.99
CA THR A 68 13.11 -1.83 -3.56
C THR A 68 13.57 -3.26 -3.27
N GLY A 69 13.39 -4.17 -4.21
CA GLY A 69 13.65 -5.58 -3.98
C GLY A 69 12.60 -6.29 -3.15
N GLN A 70 11.43 -5.68 -3.01
CA GLN A 70 10.34 -6.24 -2.21
C GLN A 70 9.78 -7.52 -2.81
N LYS A 71 9.26 -8.39 -1.94
CA LYS A 71 8.57 -9.60 -2.34
C LYS A 71 7.10 -9.34 -2.66
N TYR A 72 6.47 -8.42 -1.94
CA TYR A 72 5.05 -8.11 -2.07
C TYR A 72 4.86 -6.73 -2.66
N ARG A 73 3.69 -6.50 -3.29
CA ARG A 73 3.37 -5.21 -3.90
C ARG A 73 3.51 -4.06 -2.91
N PHE A 74 2.99 -4.26 -1.69
CA PHE A 74 3.16 -3.31 -0.58
C PHE A 74 3.70 -4.07 0.62
N GLU A 75 4.64 -3.46 1.33
CA GLU A 75 5.19 -4.06 2.55
C GLU A 75 5.16 -3.05 3.70
N LEU A 76 4.87 -3.54 4.89
CA LEU A 76 4.78 -2.72 6.08
C LEU A 76 6.13 -2.08 6.39
N VAL A 77 6.12 -0.76 6.62
CA VAL A 77 7.32 -0.01 6.96
C VAL A 77 7.54 -0.10 8.46
N ASN A 78 8.79 -0.39 8.86
CA ASN A 78 9.13 -0.42 10.28
C ASN A 78 9.30 0.99 10.84
N GLU A 79 9.42 1.12 12.16
CA GLU A 79 9.49 2.41 12.82
C GLU A 79 10.69 3.24 12.37
N ILE A 80 11.81 2.60 12.08
CA ILE A 80 13.02 3.31 11.65
C ILE A 80 12.78 3.99 10.30
N GLU A 81 12.20 3.26 9.36
CA GLU A 81 11.91 3.81 8.03
C GLU A 81 10.90 4.94 8.10
N LYS A 82 9.90 4.84 8.98
CA LYS A 82 8.88 5.89 9.12
C LYS A 82 9.47 7.23 9.50
N ASN A 83 10.58 7.26 10.20
CA ASN A 83 11.23 8.50 10.59
C ASN A 83 11.79 9.29 9.41
N TYR A 84 11.98 8.66 8.26
CA TYR A 84 12.50 9.31 7.06
C TYR A 84 11.42 9.81 6.12
N ILE A 85 10.15 9.54 6.40
CA ILE A 85 9.04 9.88 5.52
C ILE A 85 8.53 11.29 5.77
N GLN A 86 8.76 11.81 6.92
CA GLN A 86 8.24 13.11 7.35
C GLN A 86 8.99 14.29 6.75
#